data_4642f9ab67699f633ca391728a54b5cb
#
_entry.id   4642f9ab67699f633ca391728a54b5cb
#
_cell.length_a   1.000
_cell.length_b   1.000
_cell.length_c   1.000
_cell.angle_alpha   90.00
_cell.angle_beta   90.00
_cell.angle_gamma   90.00
#
_symmetry.space_group_name_H-M   'P 1'
#
loop_
_entity.id
_entity.type
_entity.pdbx_description
1 polymer ?
#
loop_
_entity_poly.entity_id
_entity_poly.type
_entity_poly.pdbx_seq_one_letter_code
_entity_poly.pdbx_strand_id
1 'polypeptide(L)'
;MSARVAAFFDLDGTLLPLPSLEKRFFRLLRFRREISVQNYFLWLQKALKLLPRGIDCVMHSNKMYLKGVPSLDESGAENRPGSSARKSGHKDEGWASTPPRRNPRWPVPRFFEDGVERVVWHAKQGHAIVLVSGTLEPLANAAARTLEMELEARGIGAGIRVSATKLEERQGRWTGGIAGEAQFGKTKARSILTIAQEMSLNLSQSWAYGDSEQDRWMLACVGNPAAVNPTLKLAQIARKQGWPVLQTTKRVQQIRGPLPHVESCA
;
A
#
# COMPACT_ATOMS: atom_id res chain seq x y z
N MET A 1 10.42 -30.88 9.19
CA MET A 1 9.33 -30.05 8.61
C MET A 1 9.87 -29.37 7.38
N SER A 2 9.19 -29.49 6.24
CA SER A 2 9.56 -28.76 5.01
C SER A 2 9.46 -27.26 5.28
N ALA A 3 10.53 -26.51 5.00
CA ALA A 3 10.53 -25.07 5.19
C ALA A 3 9.50 -24.43 4.25
N ARG A 4 8.69 -23.49 4.75
CA ARG A 4 7.63 -22.82 3.98
C ARG A 4 8.25 -21.90 2.92
N VAL A 5 7.61 -21.85 1.76
CA VAL A 5 7.99 -20.94 0.67
C VAL A 5 7.09 -19.69 0.74
N ALA A 6 7.63 -18.53 0.38
CA ALA A 6 6.87 -17.28 0.30
C ALA A 6 7.01 -16.61 -1.07
N ALA A 7 6.05 -15.75 -1.37
CA ALA A 7 6.10 -14.81 -2.47
C ALA A 7 5.95 -13.38 -1.93
N PHE A 8 6.97 -12.57 -2.12
CA PHE A 8 7.05 -11.19 -1.71
C PHE A 8 6.72 -10.29 -2.90
N PHE A 9 5.76 -9.40 -2.74
CA PHE A 9 5.33 -8.50 -3.80
C PHE A 9 5.49 -7.04 -3.36
N ASP A 10 6.11 -6.21 -4.19
CA ASP A 10 5.86 -4.79 -4.13
C ASP A 10 4.46 -4.46 -4.67
N LEU A 11 3.92 -3.30 -4.32
CA LEU A 11 2.58 -2.88 -4.73
C LEU A 11 2.59 -1.95 -5.94
N ASP A 12 3.16 -0.75 -5.76
CA ASP A 12 3.01 0.35 -6.70
C ASP A 12 3.95 0.22 -7.91
N GLY A 13 3.45 -0.09 -9.08
CA GLY A 13 4.21 -0.39 -10.30
C GLY A 13 4.36 -1.88 -10.56
N THR A 14 4.24 -2.71 -9.50
CA THR A 14 4.34 -4.18 -9.57
C THR A 14 2.97 -4.85 -9.66
N LEU A 15 2.14 -4.72 -8.63
CA LEU A 15 0.76 -5.23 -8.62
C LEU A 15 -0.25 -4.17 -9.05
N LEU A 16 0.04 -2.90 -8.80
CA LEU A 16 -0.84 -1.77 -9.07
C LEU A 16 -0.21 -0.83 -10.10
N PRO A 17 -0.98 -0.32 -11.07
CA PRO A 17 -0.48 0.68 -12.01
C PRO A 17 -0.23 2.01 -11.31
N LEU A 18 0.79 2.74 -11.79
CA LEU A 18 1.04 4.11 -11.36
C LEU A 18 -0.12 5.05 -11.76
N PRO A 19 -0.36 6.15 -11.04
CA PRO A 19 0.40 6.64 -9.90
C PRO A 19 0.13 5.82 -8.62
N SER A 20 1.10 5.82 -7.69
CA SER A 20 1.03 5.03 -6.44
C SER A 20 -0.24 5.32 -5.61
N LEU A 21 -0.63 4.36 -4.76
CA LEU A 21 -1.76 4.51 -3.84
C LEU A 21 -1.62 5.76 -2.97
N GLU A 22 -0.42 6.02 -2.46
CA GLU A 22 -0.15 7.22 -1.65
C GLU A 22 -0.37 8.52 -2.46
N LYS A 23 0.04 8.57 -3.74
CA LYS A 23 -0.23 9.73 -4.60
C LYS A 23 -1.71 9.92 -4.88
N ARG A 24 -2.46 8.82 -5.08
CA ARG A 24 -3.92 8.86 -5.25
C ARG A 24 -4.60 9.36 -3.97
N PHE A 25 -4.16 8.87 -2.82
CA PHE A 25 -4.64 9.30 -1.52
C PHE A 25 -4.33 10.78 -1.26
N PHE A 26 -3.12 11.24 -1.53
CA PHE A 26 -2.76 12.65 -1.44
C PHE A 26 -3.66 13.56 -2.29
N ARG A 27 -3.98 13.14 -3.53
CA ARG A 27 -4.92 13.89 -4.40
C ARG A 27 -6.31 13.96 -3.79
N LEU A 28 -6.77 12.88 -3.18
CA LEU A 28 -8.06 12.83 -2.49
C LEU A 28 -8.10 13.81 -1.30
N LEU A 29 -7.08 13.78 -0.43
CA LEU A 29 -6.98 14.69 0.72
C LEU A 29 -6.94 16.15 0.27
N ARG A 30 -6.20 16.46 -0.79
CA ARG A 30 -6.20 17.82 -1.38
C ARG A 30 -7.58 18.24 -1.88
N PHE A 31 -8.27 17.37 -2.58
CA PHE A 31 -9.62 17.64 -3.06
C PHE A 31 -10.59 17.89 -1.91
N ARG A 32 -10.50 17.13 -0.84
CA ARG A 32 -11.28 17.29 0.39
C ARG A 32 -10.86 18.47 1.25
N ARG A 33 -9.75 19.14 0.91
CA ARG A 33 -9.16 20.23 1.69
C ARG A 33 -8.77 19.81 3.13
N GLU A 34 -8.41 18.54 3.31
CA GLU A 34 -8.01 18.00 4.62
C GLU A 34 -6.55 18.27 4.97
N ILE A 35 -5.75 18.72 3.99
CA ILE A 35 -4.35 19.10 4.20
C ILE A 35 -4.29 20.60 4.51
N SER A 36 -3.85 20.94 5.72
CA SER A 36 -3.63 22.33 6.13
C SER A 36 -2.49 22.95 5.30
N VAL A 37 -2.62 24.24 5.00
CA VAL A 37 -1.55 25.01 4.33
C VAL A 37 -0.24 24.96 5.13
N GLN A 38 -0.31 24.96 6.45
CA GLN A 38 0.87 24.82 7.33
C GLN A 38 1.63 23.52 7.09
N ASN A 39 0.95 22.45 6.69
CA ASN A 39 1.58 21.17 6.44
C ASN A 39 2.53 21.19 5.23
N TYR A 40 2.27 22.05 4.24
CA TYR A 40 3.19 22.24 3.10
C TYR A 40 4.49 22.92 3.55
N PHE A 41 4.41 23.90 4.45
CA PHE A 41 5.60 24.55 5.04
C PHE A 41 6.39 23.56 5.90
N LEU A 42 5.72 22.79 6.73
CA LEU A 42 6.36 21.74 7.55
C LEU A 42 7.00 20.66 6.67
N TRP A 43 6.34 20.28 5.59
CA TRP A 43 6.90 19.34 4.61
C TRP A 43 8.15 19.92 3.97
N LEU A 44 8.13 21.19 3.53
CA LEU A 44 9.27 21.86 2.92
C LEU A 44 10.46 21.96 3.91
N GLN A 45 10.22 22.37 5.15
CA GLN A 45 11.27 22.42 6.19
C GLN A 45 11.91 21.05 6.42
N LYS A 46 11.10 19.99 6.51
CA LYS A 46 11.61 18.61 6.67
C LYS A 46 12.33 18.13 5.40
N ALA A 47 11.84 18.51 4.22
CA ALA A 47 12.48 18.19 2.96
C ALA A 47 13.89 18.77 2.88
N LEU A 48 14.07 20.04 3.23
CA LEU A 48 15.40 20.70 3.28
C LEU A 48 16.37 19.99 4.24
N LYS A 49 15.88 19.52 5.39
CA LYS A 49 16.69 18.76 6.37
C LYS A 49 17.07 17.37 5.86
N LEU A 50 16.23 16.75 5.06
CA LEU A 50 16.47 15.41 4.52
C LEU A 50 17.23 15.41 3.19
N LEU A 51 17.28 16.54 2.48
CA LEU A 51 17.90 16.67 1.17
C LEU A 51 19.36 16.16 1.10
N PRO A 52 20.21 16.40 2.13
CA PRO A 52 21.57 15.85 2.15
C PRO A 52 21.63 14.31 2.14
N ARG A 53 20.53 13.62 2.53
CA ARG A 53 20.41 12.17 2.51
C ARG A 53 19.86 11.62 1.17
N GLY A 54 19.60 12.52 0.22
CA GLY A 54 19.09 12.19 -1.11
C GLY A 54 17.59 12.42 -1.27
N ILE A 55 17.18 12.67 -2.52
CA ILE A 55 15.79 12.97 -2.90
C ILE A 55 14.87 11.78 -2.53
N ASP A 56 15.32 10.55 -2.71
CA ASP A 56 14.55 9.36 -2.36
C ASP A 56 14.19 9.34 -0.87
N CYS A 57 15.14 9.72 0.01
CA CYS A 57 14.88 9.84 1.44
C CYS A 57 13.80 10.90 1.72
N VAL A 58 13.84 12.05 1.04
CA VAL A 58 12.80 13.09 1.17
C VAL A 58 11.43 12.52 0.77
N MET A 59 11.34 11.87 -0.38
CA MET A 59 10.06 11.38 -0.93
C MET A 59 9.44 10.27 -0.07
N HIS A 60 10.25 9.38 0.46
CA HIS A 60 9.75 8.22 1.21
C HIS A 60 9.61 8.48 2.72
N SER A 61 10.48 9.32 3.31
CA SER A 61 10.51 9.54 4.77
C SER A 61 9.82 10.83 5.22
N ASN A 62 9.37 11.69 4.30
CA ASN A 62 8.71 12.93 4.65
C ASN A 62 7.19 12.84 4.49
N LYS A 63 6.49 12.61 5.58
CA LYS A 63 5.02 12.51 5.62
C LYS A 63 4.36 13.70 6.34
N MET A 64 5.09 14.82 6.50
CA MET A 64 4.59 16.01 7.22
C MET A 64 3.32 16.61 6.61
N TYR A 65 3.04 16.37 5.33
CA TYR A 65 1.78 16.76 4.71
C TYR A 65 0.55 16.09 5.34
N LEU A 66 0.73 14.97 6.06
CA LEU A 66 -0.33 14.24 6.76
C LEU A 66 -0.53 14.67 8.21
N LYS A 67 0.25 15.63 8.73
CA LYS A 67 0.12 16.05 10.12
C LYS A 67 -1.28 16.57 10.42
N GLY A 68 -1.93 16.00 11.45
CA GLY A 68 -3.28 16.36 11.87
C GLY A 68 -4.41 15.77 11.02
N VAL A 69 -4.09 15.09 9.94
CA VAL A 69 -5.09 14.30 9.17
C VAL A 69 -5.56 13.14 10.04
N PRO A 70 -6.88 12.84 10.10
CA PRO A 70 -7.38 11.66 10.80
C PRO A 70 -6.65 10.40 10.35
N SER A 71 -6.23 9.56 11.29
CA SER A 71 -5.66 8.26 10.95
C SER A 71 -6.73 7.35 10.38
N LEU A 72 -6.28 6.39 9.60
CA LEU A 72 -7.15 5.37 9.04
C LEU A 72 -7.12 4.17 9.96
N ASP A 73 -8.27 3.58 10.20
CA ASP A 73 -8.33 2.28 10.86
C ASP A 73 -7.73 1.18 9.96
N GLU A 74 -7.59 -0.01 10.51
CA GLU A 74 -7.07 -1.15 9.74
C GLU A 74 -7.92 -1.50 8.51
N SER A 75 -9.19 -1.05 8.43
CA SER A 75 -10.04 -1.23 7.25
C SER A 75 -9.82 -0.18 6.17
N GLY A 76 -8.96 0.82 6.44
CA GLY A 76 -8.79 1.97 5.58
C GLY A 76 -9.92 3.00 5.71
N ALA A 77 -10.82 2.85 6.69
CA ALA A 77 -11.82 3.84 7.04
C ALA A 77 -11.22 4.95 7.92
N GLU A 78 -11.77 6.16 7.85
CA GLU A 78 -11.30 7.28 8.66
C GLU A 78 -11.65 7.08 10.14
N ASN A 79 -10.65 7.11 11.00
CA ASN A 79 -10.83 7.08 12.45
C ASN A 79 -11.24 8.47 12.93
N ARG A 80 -12.54 8.79 12.90
CA ARG A 80 -13.07 10.06 13.43
C ARG A 80 -13.40 9.88 14.90
N PRO A 81 -12.74 10.59 15.84
CA PRO A 81 -13.16 10.62 17.22
C PRO A 81 -14.57 11.25 17.29
N GLY A 82 -15.59 10.47 17.64
CA GLY A 82 -16.95 10.96 17.87
C GLY A 82 -18.05 10.44 16.95
N SER A 83 -17.87 9.40 16.15
CA SER A 83 -18.96 8.78 15.39
C SER A 83 -19.81 7.79 16.20
N SER A 84 -19.78 7.86 17.54
CA SER A 84 -20.82 7.22 18.35
C SER A 84 -22.10 8.05 18.26
N ALA A 85 -23.04 7.54 17.50
CA ALA A 85 -24.49 7.81 17.53
C ALA A 85 -24.95 9.12 18.18
N ARG A 86 -25.03 10.21 17.45
CA ARG A 86 -26.00 11.27 17.78
C ARG A 86 -27.35 10.94 17.14
N LYS A 87 -28.22 10.28 17.91
CA LYS A 87 -29.66 10.42 17.75
C LYS A 87 -30.02 11.85 18.14
N SER A 88 -30.41 12.68 17.22
CA SER A 88 -31.26 13.82 17.50
C SER A 88 -32.03 14.15 16.23
N GLY A 89 -33.33 13.94 16.32
CA GLY A 89 -34.28 14.45 15.34
C GLY A 89 -34.28 15.99 15.40
N HIS A 90 -34.10 16.57 14.24
CA HIS A 90 -34.70 17.91 14.00
C HIS A 90 -35.11 17.96 12.51
N LYS A 91 -36.38 18.12 12.32
CA LYS A 91 -37.00 18.50 11.04
C LYS A 91 -36.60 19.95 10.80
N ASP A 92 -35.91 20.24 9.71
CA ASP A 92 -35.90 21.55 9.12
C ASP A 92 -36.11 21.43 7.61
N GLU A 93 -37.20 22.03 7.18
CA GLU A 93 -37.64 22.14 5.80
C GLU A 93 -36.82 23.19 5.05
N GLY A 94 -36.51 22.90 3.82
CA GLY A 94 -36.37 23.85 2.73
C GLY A 94 -35.07 24.59 2.56
N TRP A 95 -34.16 24.02 1.75
CA TRP A 95 -33.39 24.82 0.79
C TRP A 95 -32.98 23.94 -0.40
N ALA A 96 -33.02 24.57 -1.60
CA ALA A 96 -32.82 23.97 -2.90
C ALA A 96 -31.65 23.00 -2.99
N SER A 97 -31.93 21.83 -3.52
CA SER A 97 -31.01 20.71 -3.75
C SER A 97 -29.87 21.08 -4.71
N THR A 98 -28.74 21.48 -4.16
CA THR A 98 -27.48 21.31 -4.86
C THR A 98 -27.24 19.81 -4.93
N PRO A 99 -27.01 19.20 -6.12
CA PRO A 99 -26.75 17.78 -6.19
C PRO A 99 -25.55 17.44 -5.29
N PRO A 100 -25.60 16.37 -4.51
CA PRO A 100 -24.53 16.01 -3.62
C PRO A 100 -23.25 15.89 -4.46
N ARG A 101 -22.26 16.76 -4.20
CA ARG A 101 -20.92 16.62 -4.79
C ARG A 101 -20.53 15.19 -4.53
N ARG A 102 -20.38 14.38 -5.58
CA ARG A 102 -19.94 13.00 -5.47
C ARG A 102 -18.67 13.00 -4.61
N ASN A 103 -18.80 12.56 -3.35
CA ASN A 103 -17.65 12.37 -2.50
C ASN A 103 -16.65 11.49 -3.26
N PRO A 104 -15.44 11.96 -3.53
CA PRO A 104 -14.46 11.11 -4.16
C PRO A 104 -14.27 9.90 -3.26
N ARG A 105 -14.64 8.75 -3.78
CA ARG A 105 -14.46 7.47 -3.08
C ARG A 105 -12.98 7.23 -2.84
N TRP A 106 -12.65 6.53 -1.78
CA TRP A 106 -11.33 5.99 -1.52
C TRP A 106 -10.73 5.42 -2.81
N PRO A 107 -9.43 5.60 -3.04
CA PRO A 107 -8.79 5.02 -4.21
C PRO A 107 -8.90 3.50 -4.13
N VAL A 108 -9.91 2.94 -4.78
CA VAL A 108 -10.06 1.49 -4.91
C VAL A 108 -8.82 0.97 -5.62
N PRO A 109 -8.10 0.00 -5.05
CA PRO A 109 -6.97 -0.61 -5.72
C PRO A 109 -7.42 -1.20 -7.05
N ARG A 110 -6.69 -0.87 -8.13
CA ARG A 110 -6.87 -1.49 -9.43
C ARG A 110 -5.61 -2.28 -9.71
N PHE A 111 -5.71 -3.58 -9.77
CA PHE A 111 -4.55 -4.45 -9.95
C PHE A 111 -4.30 -4.75 -11.43
N PHE A 112 -3.05 -4.97 -11.78
CA PHE A 112 -2.73 -5.63 -13.03
C PHE A 112 -3.30 -7.06 -13.01
N GLU A 113 -4.00 -7.46 -14.07
CA GLU A 113 -4.61 -8.78 -14.19
C GLU A 113 -3.56 -9.89 -14.00
N ASP A 114 -2.44 -9.78 -14.72
CA ASP A 114 -1.32 -10.73 -14.60
C ASP A 114 -0.73 -10.76 -13.17
N GLY A 115 -0.75 -9.62 -12.45
CA GLY A 115 -0.32 -9.55 -11.06
C GLY A 115 -1.24 -10.35 -10.13
N VAL A 116 -2.55 -10.21 -10.30
CA VAL A 116 -3.54 -11.01 -9.56
C VAL A 116 -3.37 -12.49 -9.84
N GLU A 117 -3.25 -12.89 -11.11
CA GLU A 117 -3.05 -14.29 -11.49
C GLU A 117 -1.76 -14.87 -10.87
N ARG A 118 -0.72 -14.06 -10.75
CA ARG A 118 0.52 -14.47 -10.09
C ARG A 118 0.32 -14.71 -8.59
N VAL A 119 -0.41 -13.82 -7.91
CA VAL A 119 -0.78 -14.00 -6.49
C VAL A 119 -1.62 -15.28 -6.31
N VAL A 120 -2.62 -15.48 -7.18
CA VAL A 120 -3.47 -16.67 -7.18
C VAL A 120 -2.64 -17.94 -7.38
N TRP A 121 -1.70 -17.93 -8.32
CA TRP A 121 -0.83 -19.08 -8.55
C TRP A 121 -0.02 -19.43 -7.30
N HIS A 122 0.61 -18.44 -6.64
CA HIS A 122 1.35 -18.68 -5.41
C HIS A 122 0.48 -19.19 -4.27
N ALA A 123 -0.71 -18.60 -4.11
CA ALA A 123 -1.66 -19.04 -3.09
C ALA A 123 -2.10 -20.50 -3.30
N LYS A 124 -2.34 -20.93 -4.55
CA LYS A 124 -2.64 -22.33 -4.91
C LYS A 124 -1.49 -23.29 -4.61
N GLN A 125 -0.24 -22.82 -4.66
CA GLN A 125 0.94 -23.62 -4.28
C GLN A 125 1.13 -23.69 -2.75
N GLY A 126 0.28 -23.02 -1.96
CA GLY A 126 0.45 -22.94 -0.51
C GLY A 126 1.59 -22.01 -0.06
N HIS A 127 2.10 -21.16 -0.93
CA HIS A 127 3.13 -20.18 -0.58
C HIS A 127 2.52 -19.09 0.30
N ALA A 128 3.27 -18.62 1.29
CA ALA A 128 2.89 -17.44 2.06
C ALA A 128 2.95 -16.20 1.16
N ILE A 129 1.88 -15.41 1.15
CA ILE A 129 1.83 -14.16 0.38
C ILE A 129 2.19 -12.98 1.29
N VAL A 130 3.15 -12.18 0.86
CA VAL A 130 3.63 -11.02 1.62
C VAL A 130 3.72 -9.80 0.72
N LEU A 131 3.02 -8.73 1.09
CA LEU A 131 3.17 -7.42 0.44
C LEU A 131 4.24 -6.61 1.16
N VAL A 132 5.22 -6.09 0.42
CA VAL A 132 6.33 -5.27 0.96
C VAL A 132 6.38 -3.96 0.20
N SER A 133 5.81 -2.89 0.75
CA SER A 133 5.59 -1.65 0.02
C SER A 133 6.04 -0.39 0.76
N GLY A 134 6.53 0.59 0.00
CA GLY A 134 6.83 1.93 0.51
C GLY A 134 5.59 2.77 0.82
N THR A 135 4.40 2.35 0.38
CA THR A 135 3.14 3.05 0.64
C THR A 135 2.75 2.99 2.11
N LEU A 136 1.73 3.78 2.50
CA LEU A 136 1.25 3.80 3.88
C LEU A 136 0.58 2.48 4.26
N GLU A 137 0.87 1.98 5.48
CA GLU A 137 0.36 0.70 5.98
C GLU A 137 -1.17 0.54 5.82
N PRO A 138 -2.05 1.52 6.17
CA PRO A 138 -3.49 1.37 5.97
C PRO A 138 -3.90 1.21 4.50
N LEU A 139 -3.20 1.86 3.58
CA LEU A 139 -3.45 1.72 2.14
C LEU A 139 -3.00 0.35 1.62
N ALA A 140 -1.87 -0.14 2.12
CA ALA A 140 -1.37 -1.48 1.79
C ALA A 140 -2.28 -2.57 2.35
N ASN A 141 -2.80 -2.40 3.57
CA ASN A 141 -3.78 -3.30 4.17
C ASN A 141 -5.09 -3.33 3.37
N ALA A 142 -5.58 -2.18 2.90
CA ALA A 142 -6.76 -2.14 2.02
C ALA A 142 -6.52 -2.87 0.70
N ALA A 143 -5.32 -2.77 0.14
CA ALA A 143 -4.95 -3.53 -1.06
C ALA A 143 -4.86 -5.04 -0.78
N ALA A 144 -4.27 -5.44 0.35
CA ALA A 144 -4.19 -6.84 0.77
C ALA A 144 -5.59 -7.46 0.92
N ARG A 145 -6.50 -6.80 1.64
CA ARG A 145 -7.89 -7.28 1.80
C ARG A 145 -8.61 -7.43 0.46
N THR A 146 -8.40 -6.49 -0.46
CA THR A 146 -9.00 -6.61 -1.79
C THR A 146 -8.50 -7.87 -2.52
N LEU A 147 -7.21 -8.20 -2.39
CA LEU A 147 -6.65 -9.44 -2.94
C LEU A 147 -7.14 -10.68 -2.20
N GLU A 148 -7.26 -10.63 -0.87
CA GLU A 148 -7.82 -11.74 -0.06
C GLU A 148 -9.24 -12.07 -0.50
N MET A 149 -10.09 -11.06 -0.70
CA MET A 149 -11.46 -11.25 -1.21
C MET A 149 -11.47 -11.89 -2.60
N GLU A 150 -10.54 -11.53 -3.47
CA GLU A 150 -10.39 -12.17 -4.78
C GLU A 150 -9.96 -13.63 -4.67
N LEU A 151 -9.05 -13.94 -3.74
CA LEU A 151 -8.65 -15.32 -3.45
C LEU A 151 -9.81 -16.14 -2.91
N GLU A 152 -10.56 -15.58 -1.96
CA GLU A 152 -11.77 -16.23 -1.40
C GLU A 152 -12.83 -16.47 -2.46
N ALA A 153 -13.07 -15.51 -3.36
CA ALA A 153 -14.00 -15.67 -4.49
C ALA A 153 -13.60 -16.82 -5.44
N ARG A 154 -12.33 -17.19 -5.44
CA ARG A 154 -11.78 -18.32 -6.20
C ARG A 154 -11.64 -19.60 -5.36
N GLY A 155 -12.19 -19.63 -4.15
CA GLY A 155 -12.13 -20.76 -3.23
C GLY A 155 -10.75 -20.99 -2.58
N ILE A 156 -9.90 -19.96 -2.52
CA ILE A 156 -8.56 -20.05 -1.94
C ILE A 156 -8.55 -19.26 -0.63
N GLY A 157 -8.51 -19.94 0.50
CA GLY A 157 -8.35 -19.33 1.83
C GLY A 157 -6.88 -19.04 2.11
N ALA A 158 -6.39 -17.85 1.75
CA ALA A 158 -5.03 -17.43 2.03
C ALA A 158 -5.00 -16.01 2.60
N GLY A 159 -4.43 -15.86 3.78
CA GLY A 159 -4.17 -14.53 4.37
C GLY A 159 -2.93 -13.90 3.75
N ILE A 160 -2.95 -12.58 3.61
CA ILE A 160 -1.85 -11.79 3.04
C ILE A 160 -1.20 -10.97 4.14
N ARG A 161 0.09 -11.22 4.39
CA ARG A 161 0.87 -10.42 5.33
C ARG A 161 1.30 -9.11 4.67
N VAL A 162 1.25 -8.00 5.43
CA VAL A 162 1.67 -6.68 4.95
C VAL A 162 2.87 -6.18 5.74
N SER A 163 3.87 -5.65 5.03
CA SER A 163 4.97 -4.86 5.56
C SER A 163 5.05 -3.56 4.79
N ALA A 164 4.62 -2.47 5.39
CA ALA A 164 4.47 -1.17 4.74
C ALA A 164 4.91 -0.02 5.67
N THR A 165 4.95 1.21 5.16
CA THR A 165 5.36 2.36 5.95
C THR A 165 4.30 2.72 6.98
N LYS A 166 4.63 2.54 8.26
CA LYS A 166 3.76 2.88 9.38
C LYS A 166 3.96 4.32 9.82
N LEU A 167 2.86 5.03 10.04
CA LEU A 167 2.89 6.40 10.54
C LEU A 167 2.70 6.44 12.06
N GLU A 168 3.32 7.42 12.68
CA GLU A 168 3.03 7.75 14.08
C GLU A 168 1.65 8.38 14.20
N GLU A 169 0.89 7.90 15.18
CA GLU A 169 -0.45 8.37 15.49
C GLU A 169 -0.51 8.93 16.91
N ARG A 170 -1.30 9.98 17.07
CA ARG A 170 -1.65 10.56 18.38
C ARG A 170 -3.10 11.00 18.35
N GLN A 171 -3.91 10.47 19.27
CA GLN A 171 -5.34 10.82 19.42
C GLN A 171 -6.15 10.68 18.11
N GLY A 172 -5.97 9.58 17.39
CA GLY A 172 -6.68 9.30 16.13
C GLY A 172 -6.26 10.19 14.96
N ARG A 173 -5.07 10.81 15.03
CA ARG A 173 -4.52 11.66 13.96
C ARG A 173 -3.05 11.37 13.73
N TRP A 174 -2.63 11.44 12.48
CA TRP A 174 -1.22 11.30 12.14
C TRP A 174 -0.40 12.50 12.58
N THR A 175 0.79 12.25 13.12
CA THR A 175 1.75 13.30 13.52
C THR A 175 2.56 13.81 12.33
N GLY A 176 2.59 13.08 11.21
CA GLY A 176 3.51 13.28 10.09
C GLY A 176 4.90 12.67 10.32
N GLY A 177 5.10 11.99 11.46
CA GLY A 177 6.23 11.12 11.73
C GLY A 177 6.02 9.71 11.18
N ILE A 178 7.12 8.96 11.08
CA ILE A 178 7.10 7.55 10.70
C ILE A 178 7.43 6.74 11.94
N ALA A 179 6.58 5.74 12.26
CA ALA A 179 6.83 4.81 13.34
C ALA A 179 7.87 3.76 12.87
N GLY A 180 9.12 3.97 13.31
CA GLY A 180 10.26 3.15 12.87
C GLY A 180 10.87 3.68 11.57
N GLU A 181 10.96 2.84 10.56
CA GLU A 181 11.61 3.15 9.28
C GLU A 181 10.62 3.08 8.09
N ALA A 182 10.81 3.96 7.12
CA ALA A 182 10.07 3.89 5.87
C ALA A 182 10.47 2.63 5.08
N GLN A 183 9.50 1.93 4.50
CA GLN A 183 9.71 0.67 3.77
C GLN A 183 10.22 0.93 2.35
N PHE A 184 11.48 1.31 2.22
CA PHE A 184 12.13 1.45 0.90
C PHE A 184 13.58 0.98 0.93
N GLY A 185 14.11 0.58 -0.23
CA GLY A 185 15.49 0.17 -0.39
C GLY A 185 15.88 -0.97 0.56
N LYS A 186 16.96 -0.79 1.33
CA LYS A 186 17.47 -1.80 2.26
C LYS A 186 16.49 -2.18 3.38
N THR A 187 15.56 -1.29 3.73
CA THR A 187 14.56 -1.60 4.76
C THR A 187 13.61 -2.70 4.30
N LYS A 188 13.23 -2.74 3.01
CA LYS A 188 12.46 -3.85 2.46
C LYS A 188 13.17 -5.20 2.64
N ALA A 189 14.48 -5.24 2.38
CA ALA A 189 15.28 -6.45 2.58
C ALA A 189 15.29 -6.89 4.05
N ARG A 190 15.52 -5.95 4.99
CA ARG A 190 15.47 -6.26 6.43
C ARG A 190 14.13 -6.83 6.85
N SER A 191 13.03 -6.24 6.38
CA SER A 191 11.68 -6.74 6.66
C SER A 191 11.48 -8.16 6.14
N ILE A 192 11.96 -8.48 4.94
CA ILE A 192 11.90 -9.86 4.41
C ILE A 192 12.66 -10.83 5.30
N LEU A 193 13.88 -10.46 5.73
CA LEU A 193 14.68 -11.32 6.61
C LEU A 193 13.99 -11.56 7.96
N THR A 194 13.42 -10.52 8.56
CA THR A 194 12.64 -10.62 9.80
C THR A 194 11.43 -11.53 9.63
N ILE A 195 10.63 -11.30 8.58
CA ILE A 195 9.44 -12.11 8.27
C ILE A 195 9.82 -13.57 7.99
N ALA A 196 10.95 -13.79 7.32
CA ALA A 196 11.43 -15.14 7.03
C ALA A 196 11.81 -15.90 8.32
N GLN A 197 12.43 -15.23 9.29
CA GLN A 197 12.71 -15.81 10.61
C GLN A 197 11.42 -16.13 11.38
N GLU A 198 10.49 -15.16 11.47
CA GLU A 198 9.22 -15.32 12.20
C GLU A 198 8.33 -16.44 11.64
N MET A 199 8.34 -16.62 10.33
CA MET A 199 7.50 -17.60 9.64
C MET A 199 8.22 -18.89 9.24
N SER A 200 9.51 -19.02 9.58
CA SER A 200 10.38 -20.14 9.18
C SER A 200 10.37 -20.37 7.67
N LEU A 201 10.60 -19.31 6.89
CA LEU A 201 10.56 -19.34 5.43
C LEU A 201 11.92 -19.74 4.84
N ASN A 202 11.89 -20.50 3.76
CA ASN A 202 13.07 -20.78 2.94
C ASN A 202 13.20 -19.72 1.83
N LEU A 203 14.05 -18.72 2.05
CA LEU A 203 14.25 -17.65 1.08
C LEU A 203 14.90 -18.13 -0.22
N SER A 204 15.71 -19.17 -0.22
CA SER A 204 16.33 -19.71 -1.45
C SER A 204 15.32 -20.34 -2.40
N GLN A 205 14.16 -20.76 -1.88
CA GLN A 205 13.04 -21.27 -2.67
C GLN A 205 11.92 -20.23 -2.84
N SER A 206 12.01 -19.10 -2.16
CA SER A 206 10.99 -18.05 -2.19
C SER A 206 11.15 -17.13 -3.39
N TRP A 207 10.09 -16.36 -3.64
CA TRP A 207 9.95 -15.49 -4.80
C TRP A 207 9.86 -14.03 -4.36
N ALA A 208 10.34 -13.10 -5.20
CA ALA A 208 10.12 -11.67 -4.99
C ALA A 208 9.88 -10.95 -6.32
N TYR A 209 8.98 -9.96 -6.28
CA TYR A 209 8.53 -9.18 -7.43
C TYR A 209 8.61 -7.69 -7.13
N GLY A 210 9.25 -6.91 -7.99
CA GLY A 210 9.41 -5.46 -7.82
C GLY A 210 9.65 -4.74 -9.14
N ASP A 211 9.38 -3.42 -9.19
CA ASP A 211 9.46 -2.61 -10.42
C ASP A 211 10.59 -1.57 -10.40
N SER A 212 11.08 -1.19 -9.23
CA SER A 212 12.00 -0.07 -9.06
C SER A 212 13.39 -0.49 -8.59
N GLU A 213 14.38 0.39 -8.78
CA GLU A 213 15.73 0.16 -8.28
C GLU A 213 15.79 -0.01 -6.75
N GLN A 214 14.79 0.51 -6.04
CA GLN A 214 14.69 0.36 -4.58
C GLN A 214 14.35 -1.08 -4.17
N ASP A 215 13.76 -1.87 -5.09
CA ASP A 215 13.38 -3.26 -4.84
C ASP A 215 14.56 -4.22 -5.03
N ARG A 216 15.67 -3.77 -5.63
CA ARG A 216 16.84 -4.62 -5.86
C ARG A 216 17.31 -5.37 -4.62
N TRP A 217 17.19 -4.73 -3.44
CA TRP A 217 17.61 -5.33 -2.17
C TRP A 217 16.68 -6.45 -1.73
N MET A 218 15.37 -6.24 -1.94
CA MET A 218 14.33 -7.24 -1.73
C MET A 218 14.50 -8.42 -2.69
N LEU A 219 14.70 -8.14 -3.98
CA LEU A 219 14.89 -9.14 -5.01
C LEU A 219 16.14 -9.99 -4.76
N ALA A 220 17.22 -9.39 -4.26
CA ALA A 220 18.47 -10.09 -3.94
C ALA A 220 18.38 -11.01 -2.70
N CYS A 221 17.30 -10.93 -1.90
CA CYS A 221 17.12 -11.77 -0.71
C CYS A 221 16.60 -13.19 -1.01
N VAL A 222 16.10 -13.43 -2.21
CA VAL A 222 15.37 -14.67 -2.56
C VAL A 222 16.03 -15.42 -3.71
N GLY A 223 15.71 -16.72 -3.80
CA GLY A 223 16.22 -17.54 -4.90
C GLY A 223 15.53 -17.31 -6.24
N ASN A 224 14.29 -16.79 -6.24
CA ASN A 224 13.51 -16.58 -7.46
C ASN A 224 13.06 -15.11 -7.60
N PRO A 225 13.99 -14.17 -7.85
CA PRO A 225 13.63 -12.77 -8.08
C PRO A 225 13.07 -12.56 -9.48
N ALA A 226 12.14 -11.59 -9.62
CA ALA A 226 11.63 -11.15 -10.93
C ALA A 226 11.40 -9.64 -10.94
N ALA A 227 11.93 -8.94 -11.95
CA ALA A 227 11.68 -7.54 -12.19
C ALA A 227 10.39 -7.39 -13.02
N VAL A 228 9.38 -6.73 -12.46
CA VAL A 228 8.05 -6.55 -13.10
C VAL A 228 7.93 -5.11 -13.58
N ASN A 229 7.61 -4.90 -14.86
CA ASN A 229 7.51 -3.56 -15.47
C ASN A 229 8.66 -2.62 -15.07
N PRO A 230 9.93 -3.07 -15.07
CA PRO A 230 10.99 -2.40 -14.35
C PRO A 230 11.30 -1.01 -14.91
N THR A 231 11.66 -0.09 -13.99
CA THR A 231 12.35 1.14 -14.37
C THR A 231 13.63 0.82 -15.12
N LEU A 232 14.14 1.77 -15.93
CA LEU A 232 15.38 1.58 -16.68
C LEU A 232 16.55 1.13 -15.78
N LYS A 233 16.65 1.67 -14.57
CA LYS A 233 17.69 1.31 -13.63
C LYS A 233 17.54 -0.13 -13.12
N LEU A 234 16.32 -0.55 -12.76
CA LEU A 234 16.10 -1.94 -12.34
C LEU A 234 16.30 -2.90 -13.51
N ALA A 235 15.87 -2.56 -14.72
CA ALA A 235 16.09 -3.39 -15.91
C ALA A 235 17.58 -3.64 -16.16
N GLN A 236 18.43 -2.62 -15.99
CA GLN A 236 19.89 -2.75 -16.10
C GLN A 236 20.47 -3.68 -15.01
N ILE A 237 19.96 -3.55 -13.76
CA ILE A 237 20.37 -4.42 -12.66
C ILE A 237 19.93 -5.87 -12.93
N ALA A 238 18.66 -6.06 -13.31
CA ALA A 238 18.10 -7.38 -13.62
C ALA A 238 18.92 -8.10 -14.71
N ARG A 239 19.28 -7.38 -15.79
CA ARG A 239 20.13 -7.92 -16.86
C ARG A 239 21.51 -8.34 -16.32
N LYS A 240 22.14 -7.53 -15.47
CA LYS A 240 23.45 -7.85 -14.89
C LYS A 240 23.41 -9.05 -13.95
N GLN A 241 22.29 -9.23 -13.24
CA GLN A 241 22.10 -10.30 -12.26
C GLN A 241 21.47 -11.56 -12.85
N GLY A 242 21.09 -11.54 -14.14
CA GLY A 242 20.37 -12.64 -14.77
C GLY A 242 18.92 -12.81 -14.26
N TRP A 243 18.33 -11.76 -13.67
CA TRP A 243 16.95 -11.83 -13.19
C TRP A 243 15.96 -11.75 -14.33
N PRO A 244 14.88 -12.56 -14.32
CA PRO A 244 13.83 -12.47 -15.33
C PRO A 244 13.12 -11.11 -15.25
N VAL A 245 12.78 -10.58 -16.45
CA VAL A 245 11.98 -9.38 -16.61
C VAL A 245 10.59 -9.78 -17.10
N LEU A 246 9.58 -9.41 -16.35
CA LEU A 246 8.18 -9.66 -16.66
C LEU A 246 7.52 -8.35 -17.08
N GLN A 247 6.83 -8.37 -18.22
CA GLN A 247 5.97 -7.27 -18.64
C GLN A 247 4.53 -7.70 -18.39
N THR A 248 3.82 -6.95 -17.55
CA THR A 248 2.39 -7.21 -17.37
C THR A 248 1.61 -6.55 -18.49
N THR A 249 0.52 -7.19 -18.90
CA THR A 249 -0.44 -6.56 -19.81
C THR A 249 -1.01 -5.32 -19.13
N LYS A 250 -1.27 -4.25 -19.89
CA LYS A 250 -1.89 -3.02 -19.35
C LYS A 250 -3.34 -3.21 -18.91
N ARG A 251 -3.87 -4.44 -18.96
CA ARG A 251 -5.20 -4.76 -18.49
C ARG A 251 -5.24 -4.64 -16.98
N VAL A 252 -6.18 -3.85 -16.50
CA VAL A 252 -6.37 -3.56 -15.08
C VAL A 252 -7.73 -4.06 -14.67
N GLN A 253 -7.74 -5.04 -13.78
CA GLN A 253 -8.94 -5.58 -13.16
C GLN A 253 -9.32 -4.73 -11.95
N GLN A 254 -10.57 -4.26 -11.91
CA GLN A 254 -11.14 -3.73 -10.69
C GLN A 254 -11.80 -4.89 -9.95
N ILE A 255 -11.16 -5.35 -8.88
CA ILE A 255 -11.75 -6.35 -8.00
C ILE A 255 -12.92 -5.67 -7.31
N ARG A 256 -14.14 -6.16 -7.60
CA ARG A 256 -15.37 -5.71 -6.95
C ARG A 256 -15.51 -6.45 -5.63
N GLY A 257 -14.92 -5.88 -4.57
CA GLY A 257 -15.30 -6.28 -3.23
C GLY A 257 -16.69 -5.75 -2.86
N PRO A 258 -17.43 -6.39 -1.94
CA PRO A 258 -18.59 -5.77 -1.34
C PRO A 258 -18.16 -4.43 -0.78
N LEU A 259 -18.81 -3.36 -1.21
CA LEU A 259 -18.68 -2.07 -0.56
C LEU A 259 -19.06 -2.29 0.90
N PRO A 260 -18.32 -1.73 1.89
CA PRO A 260 -18.81 -1.73 3.24
C PRO A 260 -20.23 -1.15 3.19
N HIS A 261 -21.20 -1.96 3.59
CA HIS A 261 -22.57 -1.52 3.72
C HIS A 261 -22.56 -0.39 4.73
N VAL A 262 -22.74 0.83 4.25
CA VAL A 262 -23.33 1.87 5.06
C VAL A 262 -24.77 1.40 5.23
N GLU A 263 -25.09 0.83 6.39
CA GLU A 263 -26.48 0.60 6.75
C GLU A 263 -27.20 1.95 6.58
N SER A 264 -28.01 2.02 5.55
CA SER A 264 -29.02 3.05 5.43
C SER A 264 -30.03 2.77 6.55
N CYS A 265 -29.86 3.45 7.68
CA CYS A 265 -30.95 3.56 8.62
C CYS A 265 -32.11 4.25 7.90
N ALA A 266 -33.13 3.45 7.55
CA ALA A 266 -34.46 3.91 7.27
C ALA A 266 -35.11 4.52 8.53
#